data_e06df07b6b62491fb7cc7f35b8e62c66
#
_entry.id   e06df07b6b62491fb7cc7f35b8e62c66
#
_cell.length_a   1.000
_cell.length_b   1.000
_cell.length_c   1.000
_cell.angle_alpha   90.00
_cell.angle_beta   90.00
_cell.angle_gamma   90.00
#
_symmetry.space_group_name_H-M   'P 1'
#
loop_
_entity.id
_entity.type
_entity.pdbx_description
1 polymer ?
#
loop_
_entity_poly.entity_id
_entity_poly.type
_entity_poly.pdbx_seq_one_letter_code
_entity_poly.pdbx_strand_id
1 'polypeptide(L)'
;MKKVKKLTIVLTIVLMCLVSFTGIYIQKQNRMENIVKGYELGMNLSGYREVRLTTTDGQELTKEKVIQTKKILETRLDELGAKDYTLRVNEGTGEIVLEIEENSNTDKIISNIYQVGNFKIVDNDNEEKVLLTKENLKQASVKYNTTENGTIVYLDLEFTEEGAKILEDLSTNSYKTIQKAESTKTEETENKEKSEEVKQPKIKMMIDNNTMITTSFDEPFTLGAMQLSLSSASTDTETIQTAIDNGLTISTILNNDALPMEYKVTANQYIYSEITEEMLIKFSIIVAIIVLIAIVLLALKHKMSAIYAGISLIGFMSLYLLIIRYANVILTLEGISGILLVLWLNYLLIKTMLKKLDAIEAYKEFFTEMIPVIIAIVVFSFISWTNIASFGMIMFWGLLLTVPYHLAITNALIEK
;
A
#
# COMPACT_ATOMS: atom_id res chain seq x y z
N MET A 1 8.69 -21.55 -44.80
CA MET A 1 8.63 -20.36 -43.96
C MET A 1 7.38 -20.28 -43.07
N LYS A 2 6.13 -20.34 -43.57
CA LYS A 2 4.90 -20.22 -42.72
C LYS A 2 4.80 -21.28 -41.61
N LYS A 3 5.15 -22.57 -41.87
CA LYS A 3 5.13 -23.62 -40.81
C LYS A 3 6.13 -23.37 -39.69
N VAL A 4 7.33 -22.89 -40.02
CA VAL A 4 8.38 -22.58 -39.03
C VAL A 4 7.90 -21.41 -38.15
N LYS A 5 7.32 -20.37 -38.73
CA LYS A 5 6.77 -19.22 -37.99
C LYS A 5 5.68 -19.68 -36.99
N LYS A 6 4.74 -20.55 -37.43
CA LYS A 6 3.70 -21.08 -36.52
C LYS A 6 4.30 -21.91 -35.38
N LEU A 7 5.30 -22.75 -35.67
CA LEU A 7 5.97 -23.54 -34.66
C LEU A 7 6.68 -22.66 -33.61
N THR A 8 7.37 -21.61 -34.06
CA THR A 8 8.02 -20.65 -33.14
C THR A 8 6.99 -19.97 -32.23
N ILE A 9 5.85 -19.52 -32.74
CA ILE A 9 4.78 -18.92 -31.95
C ILE A 9 4.24 -19.91 -30.90
N VAL A 10 3.99 -21.17 -31.30
CA VAL A 10 3.53 -22.21 -30.35
C VAL A 10 4.56 -22.47 -29.26
N LEU A 11 5.85 -22.54 -29.58
CA LEU A 11 6.91 -22.68 -28.58
C LEU A 11 6.99 -21.48 -27.63
N THR A 12 6.81 -20.27 -28.15
CA THR A 12 6.75 -19.06 -27.31
C THR A 12 5.55 -19.12 -26.34
N ILE A 13 4.38 -19.57 -26.81
CA ILE A 13 3.19 -19.75 -25.97
C ILE A 13 3.48 -20.81 -24.87
N VAL A 14 4.09 -21.92 -25.21
CA VAL A 14 4.46 -22.96 -24.21
C VAL A 14 5.41 -22.39 -23.16
N LEU A 15 6.41 -21.60 -23.58
CA LEU A 15 7.33 -20.94 -22.64
C LEU A 15 6.58 -19.94 -21.74
N MET A 16 5.68 -19.15 -22.29
CA MET A 16 4.84 -18.25 -21.52
C MET A 16 3.96 -18.99 -20.50
N CYS A 17 3.37 -20.13 -20.88
CA CYS A 17 2.59 -20.97 -19.98
C CYS A 17 3.47 -21.50 -18.83
N LEU A 18 4.67 -22.00 -19.13
CA LEU A 18 5.60 -22.47 -18.12
C LEU A 18 5.94 -21.36 -17.13
N VAL A 19 6.34 -20.18 -17.60
CA VAL A 19 6.66 -19.05 -16.73
C VAL A 19 5.46 -18.61 -15.90
N SER A 20 4.28 -18.50 -16.50
CA SER A 20 3.08 -18.02 -15.83
C SER A 20 2.54 -18.98 -14.76
N PHE A 21 2.57 -20.27 -14.99
CA PHE A 21 1.96 -21.26 -14.08
C PHE A 21 2.95 -21.91 -13.11
N THR A 22 4.22 -22.07 -13.49
CA THR A 22 5.23 -22.63 -12.59
C THR A 22 6.17 -21.59 -11.98
N GLY A 23 6.35 -20.45 -12.65
CA GLY A 23 7.31 -19.43 -12.25
C GLY A 23 8.73 -19.72 -12.70
N ILE A 24 9.67 -18.91 -12.22
CA ILE A 24 11.10 -19.04 -12.44
C ILE A 24 11.77 -19.10 -11.07
N TYR A 25 12.45 -20.21 -10.80
CA TYR A 25 13.12 -20.42 -9.53
C TYR A 25 14.61 -20.17 -9.63
N ILE A 26 15.14 -19.40 -8.69
CA ILE A 26 16.57 -19.15 -8.53
C ILE A 26 17.04 -19.57 -7.15
N GLN A 27 18.28 -20.01 -7.04
CA GLN A 27 18.88 -20.32 -5.76
C GLN A 27 19.37 -19.03 -5.08
N LYS A 28 18.85 -18.73 -3.89
CA LYS A 28 19.23 -17.59 -3.08
C LYS A 28 19.37 -18.01 -1.62
N GLN A 29 20.53 -17.74 -1.02
CA GLN A 29 20.79 -18.04 0.40
C GLN A 29 20.37 -19.46 0.83
N ASN A 30 20.80 -20.48 0.10
CA ASN A 30 20.50 -21.91 0.33
C ASN A 30 19.03 -22.34 0.20
N ARG A 31 18.17 -21.54 -0.39
CA ARG A 31 16.80 -21.91 -0.73
C ARG A 31 16.47 -21.51 -2.17
N MET A 32 15.49 -22.20 -2.73
CA MET A 32 14.95 -21.87 -4.06
C MET A 32 13.84 -20.84 -3.88
N GLU A 33 13.99 -19.68 -4.53
CA GLU A 33 13.00 -18.62 -4.54
C GLU A 33 12.39 -18.46 -5.94
N ASN A 34 11.07 -18.30 -5.99
CA ASN A 34 10.37 -17.97 -7.22
C ASN A 34 10.45 -16.46 -7.44
N ILE A 35 11.08 -16.02 -8.55
CA ILE A 35 11.18 -14.60 -8.90
C ILE A 35 9.92 -14.06 -9.57
N VAL A 36 8.98 -14.92 -9.95
CA VAL A 36 7.69 -14.48 -10.48
C VAL A 36 6.80 -14.05 -9.32
N LYS A 37 6.38 -12.79 -9.36
CA LYS A 37 5.52 -12.20 -8.32
C LYS A 37 4.23 -13.01 -8.14
N GLY A 38 3.80 -13.23 -6.89
CA GLY A 38 2.49 -13.81 -6.57
C GLY A 38 1.34 -12.85 -6.88
N TYR A 39 0.10 -13.34 -6.75
CA TYR A 39 -1.07 -12.48 -6.79
C TYR A 39 -1.22 -11.75 -5.45
N GLU A 40 -1.65 -10.49 -5.51
CA GLU A 40 -2.15 -9.78 -4.33
C GLU A 40 -3.62 -10.19 -4.15
N LEU A 41 -3.93 -10.89 -3.07
CA LEU A 41 -5.27 -11.42 -2.81
C LEU A 41 -6.03 -10.43 -1.90
N GLY A 42 -7.26 -10.11 -2.27
CA GLY A 42 -8.14 -9.31 -1.42
C GLY A 42 -8.65 -10.11 -0.21
N MET A 43 -9.22 -9.42 0.76
CA MET A 43 -9.69 -9.96 2.04
C MET A 43 -10.61 -11.17 1.90
N ASN A 44 -11.45 -11.20 0.87
CA ASN A 44 -12.36 -12.32 0.60
C ASN A 44 -11.66 -13.64 0.25
N LEU A 45 -10.41 -13.56 -0.24
CA LEU A 45 -9.62 -14.72 -0.68
C LEU A 45 -8.50 -15.09 0.29
N SER A 46 -7.92 -14.11 0.99
CA SER A 46 -6.80 -14.31 1.91
C SER A 46 -7.19 -14.40 3.38
N GLY A 47 -8.40 -13.90 3.74
CA GLY A 47 -8.77 -13.57 5.11
C GLY A 47 -8.35 -12.15 5.48
N TYR A 48 -8.71 -11.72 6.68
CA TYR A 48 -8.49 -10.35 7.14
C TYR A 48 -8.37 -10.27 8.66
N ARG A 49 -7.84 -9.16 9.13
CA ARG A 49 -7.84 -8.82 10.55
C ARG A 49 -9.06 -7.96 10.88
N GLU A 50 -9.91 -8.42 11.80
CA GLU A 50 -11.00 -7.61 12.36
C GLU A 50 -10.53 -6.99 13.66
N VAL A 51 -10.59 -5.66 13.72
CA VAL A 51 -10.25 -4.87 14.92
C VAL A 51 -11.47 -4.07 15.35
N ARG A 52 -11.84 -4.20 16.61
CA ARG A 52 -12.91 -3.41 17.22
C ARG A 52 -12.33 -2.40 18.17
N LEU A 53 -12.72 -1.14 17.97
CA LEU A 53 -12.33 -0.03 18.80
C LEU A 53 -13.58 0.53 19.48
N THR A 54 -13.49 0.78 20.78
CA THR A 54 -14.55 1.46 21.55
C THR A 54 -13.98 2.72 22.18
N THR A 55 -14.82 3.72 22.35
CA THR A 55 -14.44 4.93 23.06
C THR A 55 -14.10 4.62 24.51
N THR A 56 -13.17 5.36 25.10
CA THR A 56 -12.90 5.29 26.55
C THR A 56 -14.06 5.90 27.34
N ASP A 57 -14.27 5.43 28.56
CA ASP A 57 -15.41 5.85 29.39
C ASP A 57 -15.37 7.36 29.68
N GLY A 58 -16.56 7.98 29.77
CA GLY A 58 -16.73 9.37 30.17
C GLY A 58 -16.57 10.40 29.05
N GLN A 59 -16.38 9.98 27.79
CA GLN A 59 -16.30 10.90 26.66
C GLN A 59 -17.68 11.21 26.08
N GLU A 60 -17.88 12.49 25.75
CA GLU A 60 -19.12 12.92 25.09
C GLU A 60 -19.13 12.49 23.63
N LEU A 61 -20.09 11.62 23.30
CA LEU A 61 -20.32 11.13 21.94
C LEU A 61 -21.26 12.07 21.21
N THR A 62 -20.76 12.72 20.15
CA THR A 62 -21.60 13.49 19.22
C THR A 62 -21.44 12.94 17.81
N LYS A 63 -22.47 13.11 16.99
CA LYS A 63 -22.45 12.65 15.60
C LYS A 63 -21.30 13.29 14.80
N GLU A 64 -21.00 14.54 15.04
CA GLU A 64 -19.92 15.29 14.38
C GLU A 64 -18.57 14.68 14.70
N LYS A 65 -18.30 14.37 15.98
CA LYS A 65 -17.05 13.72 16.41
C LYS A 65 -16.89 12.35 15.75
N VAL A 66 -17.96 11.58 15.66
CA VAL A 66 -17.94 10.24 15.02
C VAL A 66 -17.60 10.35 13.54
N ILE A 67 -18.25 11.28 12.82
CA ILE A 67 -17.97 11.51 11.38
C ILE A 67 -16.53 12.00 11.17
N GLN A 68 -16.06 12.92 12.01
CA GLN A 68 -14.69 13.42 11.97
C GLN A 68 -13.68 12.29 12.24
N THR A 69 -13.91 11.47 13.26
CA THR A 69 -13.09 10.30 13.55
C THR A 69 -12.98 9.38 12.35
N LYS A 70 -14.12 9.03 11.73
CA LYS A 70 -14.13 8.16 10.54
C LYS A 70 -13.23 8.73 9.43
N LYS A 71 -13.38 10.00 9.12
CA LYS A 71 -12.59 10.66 8.07
C LYS A 71 -11.10 10.64 8.38
N ILE A 72 -10.72 10.94 9.63
CA ILE A 72 -9.30 10.92 10.05
C ILE A 72 -8.73 9.50 9.92
N LEU A 73 -9.47 8.49 10.37
CA LEU A 73 -9.02 7.10 10.29
C LEU A 73 -8.89 6.61 8.84
N GLU A 74 -9.83 6.95 7.95
CA GLU A 74 -9.73 6.64 6.52
C GLU A 74 -8.47 7.29 5.91
N THR A 75 -8.22 8.57 6.19
CA THR A 75 -7.01 9.25 5.70
C THR A 75 -5.74 8.59 6.23
N ARG A 76 -5.68 8.23 7.52
CA ARG A 76 -4.53 7.55 8.11
C ARG A 76 -4.31 6.16 7.52
N LEU A 77 -5.38 5.39 7.27
CA LEU A 77 -5.30 4.07 6.63
C LEU A 77 -4.69 4.16 5.23
N ASP A 78 -5.16 5.11 4.43
CA ASP A 78 -4.67 5.34 3.08
C ASP A 78 -3.19 5.76 3.09
N GLU A 79 -2.79 6.68 3.95
CA GLU A 79 -1.41 7.16 4.08
C GLU A 79 -0.45 6.09 4.64
N LEU A 80 -0.93 5.23 5.54
CA LEU A 80 -0.17 4.08 6.06
C LEU A 80 -0.12 2.91 5.07
N GLY A 81 -0.77 3.04 3.91
CA GLY A 81 -0.68 2.09 2.81
C GLY A 81 -1.60 0.89 2.94
N ALA A 82 -2.69 0.98 3.72
CA ALA A 82 -3.76 -0.02 3.69
C ALA A 82 -4.44 0.00 2.32
N LYS A 83 -4.44 -1.13 1.61
CA LYS A 83 -4.97 -1.21 0.24
C LYS A 83 -6.38 -1.77 0.19
N ASP A 84 -6.66 -2.74 1.04
CA ASP A 84 -7.96 -3.39 1.14
C ASP A 84 -8.43 -3.36 2.59
N TYR A 85 -9.41 -2.49 2.87
CA TYR A 85 -9.99 -2.35 4.19
C TYR A 85 -11.46 -1.94 4.13
N THR A 86 -12.18 -2.23 5.21
CA THR A 86 -13.54 -1.74 5.44
C THR A 86 -13.61 -1.11 6.82
N LEU A 87 -14.00 0.17 6.88
CA LEU A 87 -14.17 0.92 8.12
C LEU A 87 -15.64 1.22 8.36
N ARG A 88 -16.21 0.59 9.39
CA ARG A 88 -17.60 0.81 9.83
C ARG A 88 -17.61 1.50 11.17
N VAL A 89 -18.38 2.55 11.29
CA VAL A 89 -18.55 3.31 12.53
C VAL A 89 -20.02 3.32 12.93
N ASN A 90 -20.31 2.90 14.16
CA ASN A 90 -21.65 2.97 14.73
C ASN A 90 -21.88 4.37 15.29
N GLU A 91 -22.75 5.16 14.66
CA GLU A 91 -23.03 6.55 15.08
C GLU A 91 -23.66 6.64 16.48
N GLY A 92 -24.33 5.57 16.95
CA GLY A 92 -25.00 5.58 18.27
C GLY A 92 -24.10 5.20 19.43
N THR A 93 -23.09 4.36 19.20
CA THR A 93 -22.17 3.87 20.24
C THR A 93 -20.75 4.38 20.09
N GLY A 94 -20.40 4.96 18.93
CA GLY A 94 -19.04 5.34 18.59
C GLY A 94 -18.11 4.15 18.35
N GLU A 95 -18.62 2.91 18.37
CA GLU A 95 -17.84 1.71 18.08
C GLU A 95 -17.37 1.71 16.64
N ILE A 96 -16.09 1.38 16.45
CA ILE A 96 -15.46 1.25 15.14
C ILE A 96 -15.10 -0.21 14.90
N VAL A 97 -15.49 -0.73 13.75
CA VAL A 97 -15.06 -2.04 13.25
C VAL A 97 -14.20 -1.79 12.01
N LEU A 98 -12.93 -2.10 12.13
CA LEU A 98 -11.96 -2.08 11.05
C LEU A 98 -11.70 -3.52 10.61
N GLU A 99 -12.00 -3.83 9.36
CA GLU A 99 -11.55 -5.03 8.66
C GLU A 99 -10.42 -4.60 7.74
N ILE A 100 -9.26 -5.23 7.84
CA ILE A 100 -8.07 -4.85 7.07
C ILE A 100 -7.34 -6.11 6.59
N GLU A 101 -6.78 -6.03 5.38
CA GLU A 101 -5.94 -7.11 4.84
C GLU A 101 -4.81 -7.49 5.80
N GLU A 102 -4.47 -8.79 5.86
CA GLU A 102 -3.36 -9.27 6.68
C GLU A 102 -2.07 -9.28 5.86
N ASN A 103 -1.12 -8.43 6.24
CA ASN A 103 0.21 -8.35 5.64
C ASN A 103 1.27 -7.93 6.68
N SER A 104 2.52 -7.76 6.29
CA SER A 104 3.61 -7.39 7.19
C SER A 104 3.44 -6.04 7.91
N ASN A 105 2.55 -5.16 7.41
CA ASN A 105 2.33 -3.83 7.96
C ASN A 105 1.07 -3.74 8.84
N THR A 106 0.21 -4.76 8.82
CA THR A 106 -1.10 -4.74 9.49
C THR A 106 -0.98 -4.45 10.98
N ASP A 107 -0.06 -5.10 11.69
CA ASP A 107 0.14 -4.86 13.14
C ASP A 107 0.63 -3.43 13.42
N LYS A 108 1.47 -2.86 12.54
CA LYS A 108 1.92 -1.46 12.67
C LYS A 108 0.76 -0.48 12.44
N ILE A 109 -0.06 -0.73 11.44
CA ILE A 109 -1.25 0.09 11.15
C ILE A 109 -2.20 0.05 12.36
N ILE A 110 -2.54 -1.16 12.82
CA ILE A 110 -3.47 -1.34 13.95
C ILE A 110 -2.97 -0.66 15.21
N SER A 111 -1.69 -0.78 15.55
CA SER A 111 -1.15 -0.20 16.78
C SER A 111 -1.10 1.34 16.77
N ASN A 112 -1.13 1.96 15.61
CA ASN A 112 -0.94 3.41 15.48
C ASN A 112 -2.18 4.17 15.02
N ILE A 113 -3.13 3.51 14.35
CA ILE A 113 -4.25 4.19 13.71
C ILE A 113 -5.17 4.90 14.71
N TYR A 114 -5.36 4.33 15.91
CA TYR A 114 -6.26 4.86 16.94
C TYR A 114 -5.56 5.81 17.94
N GLN A 115 -4.27 6.10 17.77
CA GLN A 115 -3.61 7.13 18.56
C GLN A 115 -4.28 8.48 18.33
N VAL A 116 -4.50 9.25 19.40
CA VAL A 116 -5.15 10.56 19.27
C VAL A 116 -4.32 11.47 18.39
N GLY A 117 -3.01 11.49 18.59
CA GLY A 117 -2.07 12.29 17.81
C GLY A 117 -1.93 13.72 18.35
N ASN A 118 -2.09 13.91 19.64
CA ASN A 118 -1.82 15.18 20.31
C ASN A 118 -0.31 15.39 20.42
N PHE A 119 0.25 16.19 19.52
CA PHE A 119 1.65 16.59 19.58
C PHE A 119 1.82 17.77 20.54
N LYS A 120 2.82 17.67 21.41
CA LYS A 120 3.26 18.77 22.27
C LYS A 120 4.75 18.72 22.54
N ILE A 121 5.35 19.88 22.65
CA ILE A 121 6.67 20.07 23.21
C ILE A 121 6.51 20.71 24.58
N VAL A 122 7.07 20.08 25.60
CA VAL A 122 6.98 20.51 27.00
C VAL A 122 8.37 20.75 27.59
N ASP A 123 8.42 21.51 28.66
CA ASP A 123 9.63 21.64 29.48
C ASP A 123 9.92 20.31 30.17
N ASN A 124 11.17 19.84 30.12
CA ASN A 124 11.53 18.55 30.73
C ASN A 124 11.36 18.52 32.24
N ASP A 125 11.58 19.65 32.93
CA ASP A 125 11.53 19.75 34.39
C ASP A 125 10.09 20.06 34.87
N ASN A 126 9.21 20.51 33.97
CA ASN A 126 7.79 20.77 34.24
C ASN A 126 6.93 20.42 33.02
N GLU A 127 6.43 19.19 32.96
CA GLU A 127 5.60 18.69 31.83
C GLU A 127 4.24 19.41 31.68
N GLU A 128 3.79 20.11 32.71
CA GLU A 128 2.57 20.95 32.63
C GLU A 128 2.82 22.23 31.82
N LYS A 129 4.08 22.65 31.68
CA LYS A 129 4.45 23.80 30.87
C LYS A 129 4.59 23.39 29.41
N VAL A 130 3.48 23.48 28.68
CA VAL A 130 3.45 23.25 27.24
C VAL A 130 4.06 24.46 26.53
N LEU A 131 5.08 24.20 25.71
CA LEU A 131 5.84 25.19 24.95
C LEU A 131 5.31 25.33 23.53
N LEU A 132 4.99 24.20 22.89
CA LEU A 132 4.43 24.14 21.54
C LEU A 132 3.38 23.03 21.45
N THR A 133 2.39 23.25 20.60
CA THR A 133 1.32 22.28 20.31
C THR A 133 1.32 21.90 18.83
N LYS A 134 0.42 21.02 18.45
CA LYS A 134 0.22 20.62 17.05
C LYS A 134 -0.12 21.80 16.14
N GLU A 135 -0.77 22.85 16.63
CA GLU A 135 -1.11 24.06 15.86
C GLU A 135 0.15 24.81 15.39
N ASN A 136 1.27 24.64 16.09
CA ASN A 136 2.54 25.23 15.75
C ASN A 136 3.35 24.37 14.75
N LEU A 137 2.90 23.14 14.47
CA LEU A 137 3.52 22.24 13.48
C LEU A 137 2.87 22.46 12.11
N LYS A 138 3.70 22.72 11.10
CA LYS A 138 3.24 22.89 9.71
C LYS A 138 3.19 21.55 8.98
N GLN A 139 4.26 20.75 9.11
CA GLN A 139 4.42 19.48 8.42
C GLN A 139 5.45 18.62 9.12
N ALA A 140 5.25 17.30 9.06
CA ALA A 140 6.24 16.29 9.41
C ALA A 140 6.56 15.45 8.18
N SER A 141 7.84 15.17 7.91
CA SER A 141 8.27 14.34 6.78
C SER A 141 9.44 13.44 7.14
N VAL A 142 9.49 12.27 6.53
CA VAL A 142 10.63 11.35 6.71
C VAL A 142 11.68 11.67 5.67
N LYS A 143 12.92 11.88 6.12
CA LYS A 143 14.08 12.10 5.26
C LYS A 143 15.18 11.14 5.64
N TYR A 144 16.12 10.90 4.76
CA TYR A 144 17.30 10.09 5.04
C TYR A 144 18.53 10.71 4.41
N ASN A 145 19.67 10.48 5.03
CA ASN A 145 20.97 10.91 4.52
C ASN A 145 21.94 9.71 4.55
N THR A 146 22.62 9.49 3.43
CA THR A 146 23.60 8.40 3.29
C THR A 146 25.00 8.96 3.43
N THR A 147 25.73 8.44 4.41
CA THR A 147 27.13 8.78 4.71
C THR A 147 28.01 7.56 4.45
N GLU A 148 29.32 7.72 4.61
CA GLU A 148 30.29 6.61 4.52
C GLU A 148 30.01 5.50 5.57
N ASN A 149 29.39 5.86 6.70
CA ASN A 149 29.07 4.94 7.80
C ASN A 149 27.68 4.29 7.67
N GLY A 150 26.93 4.59 6.60
CA GLY A 150 25.59 4.07 6.36
C GLY A 150 24.52 5.16 6.22
N THR A 151 23.27 4.73 6.18
CA THR A 151 22.10 5.61 6.04
C THR A 151 21.50 5.92 7.41
N ILE A 152 21.25 7.19 7.68
CA ILE A 152 20.52 7.68 8.85
C ILE A 152 19.14 8.12 8.39
N VAL A 153 18.10 7.67 9.07
CA VAL A 153 16.72 8.09 8.85
C VAL A 153 16.34 9.08 9.95
N TYR A 154 15.70 10.17 9.57
CA TYR A 154 15.25 11.20 10.49
C TYR A 154 13.86 11.72 10.14
N LEU A 155 13.16 12.19 11.16
CA LEU A 155 11.91 12.90 11.04
C LEU A 155 12.21 14.41 10.99
N ASP A 156 11.79 15.06 9.92
CA ASP A 156 11.93 16.49 9.71
C ASP A 156 10.60 17.15 10.07
N LEU A 157 10.62 18.01 11.08
CA LEU A 157 9.47 18.73 11.59
C LEU A 157 9.58 20.20 11.19
N GLU A 158 8.73 20.63 10.27
CA GLU A 158 8.60 22.04 9.89
C GLU A 158 7.56 22.71 10.79
N PHE A 159 7.92 23.86 11.37
CA PHE A 159 7.02 24.64 12.23
C PHE A 159 6.41 25.82 11.48
N THR A 160 5.28 26.32 11.98
CA THR A 160 4.70 27.58 11.53
C THR A 160 5.62 28.73 11.89
N GLU A 161 5.42 29.93 11.32
CA GLU A 161 6.22 31.12 11.67
C GLU A 161 6.19 31.43 13.18
N GLU A 162 5.06 31.20 13.82
CA GLU A 162 4.89 31.39 15.26
C GLU A 162 5.66 30.31 16.03
N GLY A 163 5.53 29.04 15.63
CA GLY A 163 6.25 27.93 16.25
C GLY A 163 7.77 28.07 16.09
N ALA A 164 8.23 28.51 14.93
CA ALA A 164 9.65 28.76 14.66
C ALA A 164 10.23 29.86 15.59
N LYS A 165 9.49 30.95 15.80
CA LYS A 165 9.91 32.01 16.74
C LYS A 165 9.99 31.51 18.19
N ILE A 166 9.00 30.72 18.63
CA ILE A 166 9.04 30.12 19.97
C ILE A 166 10.27 29.24 20.14
N LEU A 167 10.60 28.41 19.12
CA LEU A 167 11.79 27.55 19.15
C LEU A 167 13.08 28.35 19.12
N GLU A 168 13.16 29.42 18.35
CA GLU A 168 14.32 30.34 18.30
C GLU A 168 14.54 30.99 19.68
N ASP A 169 13.48 31.49 20.32
CA ASP A 169 13.57 32.08 21.65
C ASP A 169 14.01 31.06 22.72
N LEU A 170 13.45 29.86 22.70
CA LEU A 170 13.80 28.77 23.60
C LEU A 170 15.26 28.33 23.43
N SER A 171 15.68 28.10 22.19
CA SER A 171 17.04 27.66 21.89
C SER A 171 18.09 28.75 22.21
N THR A 172 17.78 30.03 21.90
CA THR A 172 18.64 31.17 22.21
C THR A 172 18.80 31.33 23.71
N ASN A 173 17.75 31.19 24.50
CA ASN A 173 17.80 31.24 25.96
C ASN A 173 18.58 30.06 26.55
N SER A 174 18.41 28.86 26.01
CA SER A 174 19.16 27.69 26.38
C SER A 174 20.66 27.87 26.13
N TYR A 175 21.02 28.32 24.91
CA TYR A 175 22.39 28.56 24.51
C TYR A 175 23.09 29.64 25.35
N LYS A 176 22.42 30.76 25.66
CA LYS A 176 22.94 31.79 26.58
C LYS A 176 23.19 31.24 27.97
N THR A 177 22.39 30.31 28.46
CA THR A 177 22.56 29.66 29.75
C THR A 177 23.78 28.76 29.74
N ILE A 178 24.03 28.01 28.64
CA ILE A 178 25.21 27.16 28.46
C ILE A 178 26.49 28.01 28.40
N GLN A 179 26.52 29.06 27.58
CA GLN A 179 27.69 29.96 27.48
C GLN A 179 28.03 30.64 28.83
N LYS A 180 27.03 31.03 29.59
CA LYS A 180 27.24 31.63 30.90
C LYS A 180 27.86 30.63 31.90
N ALA A 181 27.46 29.36 31.78
CA ALA A 181 28.03 28.27 32.58
C ALA A 181 29.46 27.92 32.20
N GLU A 182 29.79 27.94 30.93
CA GLU A 182 31.15 27.71 30.43
C GLU A 182 32.11 28.84 30.79
N SER A 183 31.69 30.10 30.68
CA SER A 183 32.47 31.27 31.05
C SER A 183 32.76 31.32 32.56
N THR A 184 31.81 30.87 33.40
CA THR A 184 32.00 30.77 34.87
C THR A 184 32.99 29.66 35.21
N LYS A 185 33.06 28.56 34.44
CA LYS A 185 34.04 27.49 34.64
C LYS A 185 35.47 27.87 34.29
N THR A 186 35.64 28.87 33.44
CA THR A 186 36.99 29.33 32.96
C THR A 186 37.63 30.31 33.94
N GLU A 187 36.84 30.96 34.82
CA GLU A 187 37.34 31.92 35.83
C GLU A 187 37.63 31.32 37.19
N GLU A 188 37.15 30.07 37.48
CA GLU A 188 37.33 29.40 38.77
C GLU A 188 38.35 28.22 38.72
N THR A 189 39.61 28.49 38.41
CA THR A 189 40.65 27.44 38.46
C THR A 189 41.35 27.37 39.82
N GLU A 190 40.83 27.96 40.89
CA GLU A 190 41.53 27.92 42.22
C GLU A 190 40.64 27.70 43.45
N ASN A 191 39.44 27.10 43.42
CA ASN A 191 38.82 26.62 44.62
C ASN A 191 37.91 25.43 44.38
N LYS A 192 38.34 24.27 44.88
CA LYS A 192 37.51 23.07 45.01
C LYS A 192 36.47 23.28 46.08
N GLU A 193 35.24 23.60 45.75
CA GLU A 193 34.04 23.17 46.47
C GLU A 193 32.81 23.41 45.61
N LYS A 194 32.12 22.30 45.28
CA LYS A 194 30.78 22.22 44.67
C LYS A 194 30.52 23.11 43.46
N SER A 195 30.95 22.67 42.29
CA SER A 195 30.32 23.10 41.08
C SER A 195 28.87 22.58 41.07
N GLU A 196 27.89 23.46 41.26
CA GLU A 196 26.50 23.18 40.88
C GLU A 196 26.51 22.88 39.36
N GLU A 197 26.17 21.64 39.01
CA GLU A 197 25.95 21.28 37.61
C GLU A 197 24.89 22.21 37.05
N VAL A 198 25.29 23.13 36.19
CA VAL A 198 24.33 24.02 35.50
C VAL A 198 23.45 23.12 34.65
N LYS A 199 22.23 22.87 35.10
CA LYS A 199 21.25 22.09 34.37
C LYS A 199 20.94 22.78 33.04
N GLN A 200 21.32 22.15 31.94
CA GLN A 200 20.89 22.59 30.61
C GLN A 200 19.38 22.45 30.51
N PRO A 201 18.67 23.49 30.05
CA PRO A 201 17.24 23.41 29.80
C PRO A 201 16.99 22.32 28.74
N LYS A 202 16.20 21.32 29.12
CA LYS A 202 15.80 20.22 28.22
C LYS A 202 14.34 20.36 27.85
N ILE A 203 14.01 19.98 26.63
CA ILE A 203 12.64 19.87 26.18
C ILE A 203 12.29 18.40 25.93
N LYS A 204 11.03 18.05 26.14
CA LYS A 204 10.45 16.77 25.77
C LYS A 204 9.48 16.96 24.62
N MET A 205 9.64 16.19 23.58
CA MET A 205 8.64 16.02 22.54
C MET A 205 7.76 14.83 22.86
N MET A 206 6.47 15.04 22.84
CA MET A 206 5.48 14.03 23.18
C MET A 206 4.41 13.94 22.10
N ILE A 207 3.98 12.71 21.83
CA ILE A 207 2.74 12.42 21.10
C ILE A 207 1.84 11.69 22.09
N ASP A 208 0.67 12.25 22.32
CA ASP A 208 -0.24 11.84 23.38
C ASP A 208 0.48 11.89 24.76
N ASN A 209 0.60 10.79 25.44
CA ASN A 209 1.34 10.67 26.70
C ASN A 209 2.70 10.01 26.55
N ASN A 210 3.14 9.70 25.31
CA ASN A 210 4.40 9.03 25.04
C ASN A 210 5.49 10.04 24.71
N THR A 211 6.62 9.98 25.44
CA THR A 211 7.81 10.77 25.13
C THR A 211 8.50 10.19 23.90
N MET A 212 8.61 10.98 22.84
CA MET A 212 9.34 10.64 21.63
C MET A 212 10.84 10.83 21.82
N ILE A 213 11.22 12.01 22.29
CA ILE A 213 12.60 12.38 22.54
C ILE A 213 12.69 13.42 23.64
N THR A 214 13.80 13.38 24.38
CA THR A 214 14.23 14.44 25.30
C THR A 214 15.54 14.98 24.76
N THR A 215 15.60 16.28 24.49
CA THR A 215 16.78 16.94 23.93
C THR A 215 17.02 18.31 24.56
N SER A 216 18.25 18.82 24.40
CA SER A 216 18.63 20.20 24.70
C SER A 216 19.03 20.91 23.42
N PHE A 217 19.04 22.24 23.42
CA PHE A 217 19.53 23.00 22.30
C PHE A 217 20.98 23.40 22.54
N ASP A 218 21.88 22.91 21.70
CA ASP A 218 23.30 23.26 21.76
C ASP A 218 23.62 24.55 21.00
N GLU A 219 22.73 24.96 20.06
CA GLU A 219 22.85 26.16 19.24
C GLU A 219 21.48 26.86 19.07
N PRO A 220 21.47 28.18 18.80
CA PRO A 220 20.25 28.89 18.45
C PRO A 220 19.59 28.33 17.18
N PHE A 221 18.30 28.08 17.26
CA PHE A 221 17.53 27.43 16.23
C PHE A 221 16.86 28.45 15.29
N THR A 222 17.44 28.67 14.11
CA THR A 222 17.04 29.75 13.17
C THR A 222 16.32 29.24 11.92
N LEU A 223 16.26 27.91 11.70
CA LEU A 223 15.81 27.33 10.43
C LEU A 223 14.31 27.03 10.35
N GLY A 224 13.56 27.15 11.45
CA GLY A 224 12.14 26.85 11.48
C GLY A 224 11.76 25.37 11.26
N ALA A 225 12.75 24.49 11.19
CA ALA A 225 12.58 23.05 11.04
C ALA A 225 13.55 22.28 11.95
N MET A 226 13.09 21.21 12.61
CA MET A 226 13.86 20.37 13.53
C MET A 226 13.95 18.95 12.98
N GLN A 227 15.16 18.39 13.04
CA GLN A 227 15.42 17.02 12.60
C GLN A 227 15.63 16.10 13.79
N LEU A 228 14.84 15.02 13.85
CA LEU A 228 14.91 13.99 14.88
C LEU A 228 15.41 12.70 14.26
N SER A 229 16.57 12.20 14.73
CA SER A 229 17.10 10.93 14.27
C SER A 229 16.22 9.78 14.75
N LEU A 230 15.74 8.95 13.80
CA LEU A 230 14.95 7.75 14.06
C LEU A 230 15.81 6.49 14.13
N SER A 231 17.03 6.56 13.59
CA SER A 231 18.00 5.46 13.65
C SER A 231 19.43 5.99 13.74
N SER A 232 20.35 5.16 14.22
CA SER A 232 21.77 5.34 13.99
C SER A 232 22.10 5.05 12.52
N ALA A 233 23.29 5.47 12.05
CA ALA A 233 23.77 5.13 10.72
C ALA A 233 23.81 3.59 10.56
N SER A 234 23.17 3.07 9.53
CA SER A 234 23.10 1.63 9.27
C SER A 234 23.29 1.34 7.77
N THR A 235 23.91 0.21 7.48
CA THR A 235 23.99 -0.38 6.14
C THR A 235 23.02 -1.54 5.96
N ASP A 236 22.36 -1.94 7.05
CA ASP A 236 21.36 -3.01 7.03
C ASP A 236 20.03 -2.49 6.50
N THR A 237 19.57 -3.08 5.41
CA THR A 237 18.34 -2.68 4.71
C THR A 237 17.10 -2.84 5.58
N GLU A 238 17.04 -3.87 6.43
CA GLU A 238 15.88 -4.13 7.29
C GLU A 238 15.77 -3.07 8.39
N THR A 239 16.89 -2.70 9.00
CA THR A 239 16.97 -1.62 10.01
C THR A 239 16.54 -0.28 9.40
N ILE A 240 17.06 0.06 8.19
CA ILE A 240 16.71 1.29 7.49
C ILE A 240 15.22 1.31 7.17
N GLN A 241 14.69 0.23 6.60
CA GLN A 241 13.27 0.15 6.24
C GLN A 241 12.36 0.28 7.48
N THR A 242 12.73 -0.36 8.58
CA THR A 242 11.99 -0.25 9.85
C THR A 242 11.97 1.19 10.37
N ALA A 243 13.09 1.91 10.26
CA ALA A 243 13.16 3.31 10.67
C ALA A 243 12.32 4.22 9.75
N ILE A 244 12.32 3.96 8.43
CA ILE A 244 11.47 4.67 7.47
C ILE A 244 9.99 4.43 7.79
N ASP A 245 9.57 3.19 7.99
CA ASP A 245 8.19 2.83 8.28
C ASP A 245 7.69 3.44 9.60
N ASN A 246 8.54 3.47 10.63
CA ASN A 246 8.23 4.13 11.89
C ASN A 246 8.08 5.65 11.70
N GLY A 247 8.98 6.25 10.93
CA GLY A 247 8.91 7.66 10.58
C GLY A 247 7.65 8.01 9.80
N LEU A 248 7.29 7.20 8.82
CA LEU A 248 6.04 7.37 8.05
C LEU A 248 4.81 7.29 8.97
N THR A 249 4.79 6.35 9.90
CA THR A 249 3.70 6.24 10.88
C THR A 249 3.58 7.51 11.73
N ILE A 250 4.69 7.99 12.27
CA ILE A 250 4.72 9.20 13.10
C ILE A 250 4.32 10.43 12.27
N SER A 251 4.87 10.58 11.06
CA SER A 251 4.54 11.70 10.18
C SER A 251 3.05 11.71 9.77
N THR A 252 2.47 10.54 9.49
CA THR A 252 1.04 10.40 9.22
C THR A 252 0.19 10.87 10.40
N ILE A 253 0.51 10.45 11.64
CA ILE A 253 -0.21 10.88 12.84
C ILE A 253 -0.09 12.41 13.03
N LEU A 254 1.10 12.96 12.78
CA LEU A 254 1.38 14.40 12.96
C LEU A 254 0.76 15.27 11.88
N ASN A 255 0.67 14.81 10.65
CA ASN A 255 0.12 15.57 9.54
C ASN A 255 -1.42 15.54 9.52
N ASN A 256 -2.04 14.51 10.08
CA ASN A 256 -3.50 14.41 10.19
C ASN A 256 -4.01 15.09 11.46
N ASP A 257 -5.27 15.49 11.45
CA ASP A 257 -5.94 16.03 12.63
C ASP A 257 -5.88 15.05 13.81
N ALA A 258 -5.88 15.57 15.03
CA ALA A 258 -6.00 14.75 16.22
C ALA A 258 -7.41 14.12 16.28
N LEU A 259 -7.49 12.86 16.72
CA LEU A 259 -8.79 12.23 16.94
C LEU A 259 -9.57 13.00 18.01
N PRO A 260 -10.86 13.29 17.75
CA PRO A 260 -11.69 14.05 18.71
C PRO A 260 -12.09 13.24 19.94
N MET A 261 -11.77 11.93 19.95
CA MET A 261 -12.06 10.99 21.03
C MET A 261 -10.94 9.96 21.15
N GLU A 262 -10.74 9.46 22.36
CA GLU A 262 -9.79 8.36 22.62
C GLU A 262 -10.47 7.02 22.42
N TYR A 263 -9.74 6.07 21.81
CA TYR A 263 -10.20 4.74 21.54
C TYR A 263 -9.31 3.69 22.20
N LYS A 264 -9.92 2.57 22.59
CA LYS A 264 -9.22 1.36 23.03
C LYS A 264 -9.62 0.17 22.16
N VAL A 265 -8.65 -0.71 21.91
CA VAL A 265 -8.89 -1.97 21.21
C VAL A 265 -9.63 -2.92 22.14
N THR A 266 -10.80 -3.37 21.73
CA THR A 266 -11.61 -4.35 22.49
C THR A 266 -11.58 -5.74 21.89
N ALA A 267 -11.31 -5.85 20.58
CA ALA A 267 -11.06 -7.12 19.90
C ALA A 267 -10.05 -6.91 18.78
N ASN A 268 -9.20 -7.91 18.58
CA ASN A 268 -8.25 -7.99 17.47
C ASN A 268 -8.11 -9.48 17.12
N GLN A 269 -8.73 -9.90 16.04
CA GLN A 269 -8.82 -11.31 15.67
C GLN A 269 -8.65 -11.49 14.16
N TYR A 270 -8.02 -12.58 13.77
CA TYR A 270 -7.91 -12.96 12.38
C TYR A 270 -9.14 -13.75 11.94
N ILE A 271 -9.77 -13.31 10.85
CA ILE A 271 -10.91 -13.97 10.23
C ILE A 271 -10.42 -14.68 8.97
N TYR A 272 -10.54 -16.00 8.96
CA TYR A 272 -10.16 -16.80 7.81
C TYR A 272 -11.12 -16.58 6.63
N SER A 273 -10.57 -16.65 5.41
CA SER A 273 -11.40 -16.66 4.21
C SER A 273 -12.30 -17.90 4.20
N GLU A 274 -13.56 -17.72 3.80
CA GLU A 274 -14.47 -18.84 3.52
C GLU A 274 -14.08 -19.61 2.26
N ILE A 275 -13.30 -18.96 1.37
CA ILE A 275 -12.84 -19.53 0.10
C ILE A 275 -11.46 -20.14 0.30
N THR A 276 -11.40 -21.46 0.34
CA THR A 276 -10.16 -22.19 0.50
C THR A 276 -9.38 -22.30 -0.82
N GLU A 277 -8.07 -22.48 -0.72
CA GLU A 277 -7.22 -22.76 -1.90
C GLU A 277 -7.72 -23.96 -2.70
N GLU A 278 -8.20 -25.01 -2.01
CA GLU A 278 -8.77 -26.18 -2.65
C GLU A 278 -10.03 -25.85 -3.49
N MET A 279 -10.88 -24.94 -3.02
CA MET A 279 -12.03 -24.46 -3.79
C MET A 279 -11.62 -23.72 -5.03
N LEU A 280 -10.59 -22.84 -4.95
CA LEU A 280 -10.05 -22.11 -6.10
C LEU A 280 -9.44 -23.07 -7.13
N ILE A 281 -8.72 -24.10 -6.71
CA ILE A 281 -8.18 -25.12 -7.60
C ILE A 281 -9.29 -25.87 -8.30
N LYS A 282 -10.31 -26.36 -7.57
CA LYS A 282 -11.47 -27.05 -8.16
C LYS A 282 -12.20 -26.16 -9.17
N PHE A 283 -12.42 -24.89 -8.83
CA PHE A 283 -13.02 -23.92 -9.73
C PHE A 283 -12.21 -23.73 -11.00
N SER A 284 -10.87 -23.58 -10.89
CA SER A 284 -9.98 -23.42 -12.02
C SER A 284 -10.00 -24.64 -12.95
N ILE A 285 -10.08 -25.86 -12.40
CA ILE A 285 -10.22 -27.10 -13.18
C ILE A 285 -11.56 -27.11 -13.94
N ILE A 286 -12.67 -26.71 -13.32
CA ILE A 286 -13.97 -26.63 -13.99
C ILE A 286 -13.93 -25.66 -15.15
N VAL A 287 -13.34 -24.46 -14.96
CA VAL A 287 -13.17 -23.46 -16.00
C VAL A 287 -12.32 -24.03 -17.16
N ALA A 288 -11.21 -24.70 -16.85
CA ALA A 288 -10.34 -25.31 -17.87
C ALA A 288 -11.10 -26.36 -18.70
N ILE A 289 -11.95 -27.17 -18.07
CA ILE A 289 -12.81 -28.16 -18.78
C ILE A 289 -13.81 -27.47 -19.70
N ILE A 290 -14.46 -26.39 -19.24
CA ILE A 290 -15.41 -25.61 -20.03
C ILE A 290 -14.71 -25.01 -21.26
N VAL A 291 -13.53 -24.42 -21.07
CA VAL A 291 -12.70 -23.88 -22.16
C VAL A 291 -12.33 -24.96 -23.17
N LEU A 292 -11.90 -26.13 -22.69
CA LEU A 292 -11.57 -27.26 -23.56
C LEU A 292 -12.77 -27.70 -24.41
N ILE A 293 -13.94 -27.84 -23.78
CA ILE A 293 -15.18 -28.17 -24.50
C ILE A 293 -15.49 -27.12 -25.57
N ALA A 294 -15.38 -25.82 -25.24
CA ALA A 294 -15.61 -24.73 -26.18
C ALA A 294 -14.64 -24.78 -27.37
N ILE A 295 -13.36 -25.09 -27.15
CA ILE A 295 -12.37 -25.27 -28.21
C ILE A 295 -12.72 -26.48 -29.10
N VAL A 296 -13.12 -27.62 -28.50
CA VAL A 296 -13.53 -28.81 -29.25
C VAL A 296 -14.74 -28.49 -30.14
N LEU A 297 -15.76 -27.80 -29.63
CA LEU A 297 -16.91 -27.40 -30.40
C LEU A 297 -16.57 -26.47 -31.60
N LEU A 298 -15.61 -25.56 -31.41
CA LEU A 298 -15.08 -24.74 -32.48
C LEU A 298 -14.29 -25.60 -33.50
N ALA A 299 -13.54 -26.60 -33.05
CA ALA A 299 -12.73 -27.47 -33.90
C ALA A 299 -13.59 -28.35 -34.79
N LEU A 300 -14.75 -28.81 -34.34
CA LEU A 300 -15.71 -29.55 -35.16
C LEU A 300 -16.15 -28.71 -36.38
N LYS A 301 -16.22 -27.38 -36.23
CA LYS A 301 -16.66 -26.47 -37.29
C LYS A 301 -15.52 -25.93 -38.16
N HIS A 302 -14.41 -25.53 -37.55
CA HIS A 302 -13.30 -24.80 -38.18
C HIS A 302 -12.00 -25.60 -38.28
N LYS A 303 -12.02 -26.90 -37.89
CA LYS A 303 -10.90 -27.84 -38.02
C LYS A 303 -9.60 -27.29 -37.38
N MET A 304 -8.47 -27.41 -38.07
CA MET A 304 -7.14 -27.02 -37.58
C MET A 304 -7.01 -25.56 -37.19
N SER A 305 -7.73 -24.65 -37.85
CA SER A 305 -7.69 -23.22 -37.49
C SER A 305 -8.24 -22.95 -36.08
N ALA A 306 -9.26 -23.72 -35.66
CA ALA A 306 -9.79 -23.60 -34.31
C ALA A 306 -8.84 -24.18 -33.24
N ILE A 307 -8.07 -25.20 -33.55
CA ILE A 307 -7.04 -25.74 -32.66
C ILE A 307 -5.94 -24.70 -32.42
N TYR A 308 -5.45 -24.05 -33.47
CA TYR A 308 -4.48 -22.95 -33.35
C TYR A 308 -5.07 -21.75 -32.59
N ALA A 309 -6.34 -21.44 -32.81
CA ALA A 309 -7.04 -20.39 -32.05
C ALA A 309 -7.17 -20.75 -30.56
N GLY A 310 -7.43 -22.01 -30.22
CA GLY A 310 -7.45 -22.51 -28.86
C GLY A 310 -6.09 -22.41 -28.16
N ILE A 311 -5.01 -22.79 -28.85
CA ILE A 311 -3.63 -22.61 -28.36
C ILE A 311 -3.35 -21.13 -28.11
N SER A 312 -3.79 -20.26 -29.03
CA SER A 312 -3.65 -18.81 -28.85
C SER A 312 -4.42 -18.30 -27.63
N LEU A 313 -5.65 -18.78 -27.38
CA LEU A 313 -6.43 -18.40 -26.20
C LEU A 313 -5.75 -18.78 -24.89
N ILE A 314 -5.14 -19.97 -24.83
CA ILE A 314 -4.34 -20.42 -23.67
C ILE A 314 -3.13 -19.47 -23.47
N GLY A 315 -2.43 -19.14 -24.54
CA GLY A 315 -1.32 -18.18 -24.50
C GLY A 315 -1.76 -16.78 -24.05
N PHE A 316 -2.90 -16.30 -24.55
CA PHE A 316 -3.49 -15.06 -24.08
C PHE A 316 -3.73 -15.08 -22.57
N MET A 317 -4.39 -16.12 -22.07
CA MET A 317 -4.67 -16.27 -20.65
C MET A 317 -3.40 -16.32 -19.82
N SER A 318 -2.37 -17.01 -20.28
CA SER A 318 -1.08 -17.07 -19.57
C SER A 318 -0.41 -15.69 -19.46
N LEU A 319 -0.38 -14.93 -20.55
CA LEU A 319 0.17 -13.57 -20.55
C LEU A 319 -0.68 -12.62 -19.72
N TYR A 320 -1.99 -12.71 -19.82
CA TYR A 320 -2.94 -11.90 -19.08
C TYR A 320 -2.81 -12.12 -17.56
N LEU A 321 -2.78 -13.36 -17.11
CA LEU A 321 -2.57 -13.72 -15.71
C LEU A 321 -1.21 -13.24 -15.18
N LEU A 322 -0.18 -13.25 -16.04
CA LEU A 322 1.13 -12.69 -15.68
C LEU A 322 1.07 -11.17 -15.52
N ILE A 323 0.37 -10.46 -16.43
CA ILE A 323 0.21 -9.01 -16.35
C ILE A 323 -0.53 -8.60 -15.07
N ILE A 324 -1.60 -9.30 -14.68
CA ILE A 324 -2.34 -9.00 -13.44
C ILE A 324 -1.41 -9.02 -12.22
N ARG A 325 -0.46 -9.97 -12.14
CA ARG A 325 0.50 -10.04 -11.03
C ARG A 325 1.41 -8.82 -10.93
N TYR A 326 1.84 -8.26 -12.08
CA TYR A 326 2.76 -7.12 -12.14
C TYR A 326 2.05 -5.77 -12.16
N ALA A 327 0.75 -5.75 -12.43
CA ALA A 327 -0.06 -4.53 -12.42
C ALA A 327 -0.54 -4.13 -11.01
N ASN A 328 -0.13 -4.84 -9.96
CA ASN A 328 -0.53 -4.61 -8.57
C ASN A 328 -2.05 -4.56 -8.37
N VAL A 329 -2.78 -5.38 -9.12
CA VAL A 329 -4.23 -5.48 -9.00
C VAL A 329 -4.57 -6.46 -7.89
N ILE A 330 -5.34 -6.01 -6.91
CA ILE A 330 -5.84 -6.87 -5.84
C ILE A 330 -6.87 -7.83 -6.44
N LEU A 331 -6.62 -9.12 -6.34
CA LEU A 331 -7.51 -10.16 -6.84
C LEU A 331 -8.59 -10.46 -5.81
N THR A 332 -9.83 -10.07 -6.10
CA THR A 332 -11.02 -10.38 -5.30
C THR A 332 -11.90 -11.42 -5.99
N LEU A 333 -12.98 -11.84 -5.35
CA LEU A 333 -13.94 -12.75 -5.96
C LEU A 333 -14.61 -12.14 -7.20
N GLU A 334 -14.92 -10.83 -7.14
CA GLU A 334 -15.44 -10.05 -8.26
C GLU A 334 -14.38 -9.93 -9.37
N GLY A 335 -13.12 -9.77 -9.00
CA GLY A 335 -11.99 -9.79 -9.93
C GLY A 335 -11.86 -11.11 -10.68
N ILE A 336 -12.03 -12.25 -9.99
CA ILE A 336 -12.08 -13.57 -10.64
C ILE A 336 -13.21 -13.64 -11.67
N SER A 337 -14.39 -13.08 -11.35
CA SER A 337 -15.50 -12.99 -12.32
C SER A 337 -15.12 -12.14 -13.53
N GLY A 338 -14.33 -11.07 -13.34
CA GLY A 338 -13.74 -10.27 -14.41
C GLY A 338 -12.82 -11.09 -15.33
N ILE A 339 -11.99 -11.97 -14.76
CA ILE A 339 -11.13 -12.89 -15.54
C ILE A 339 -11.99 -13.80 -16.44
N LEU A 340 -13.07 -14.35 -15.90
CA LEU A 340 -13.99 -15.20 -16.68
C LEU A 340 -14.66 -14.42 -17.81
N LEU A 341 -15.05 -13.18 -17.55
CA LEU A 341 -15.67 -12.34 -18.57
C LEU A 341 -14.68 -11.97 -19.67
N VAL A 342 -13.43 -11.65 -19.33
CA VAL A 342 -12.36 -11.43 -20.33
C VAL A 342 -12.15 -12.68 -21.16
N LEU A 343 -12.09 -13.86 -20.55
CA LEU A 343 -11.96 -15.13 -21.26
C LEU A 343 -13.12 -15.35 -22.25
N TRP A 344 -14.33 -15.10 -21.81
CA TRP A 344 -15.52 -15.23 -22.66
C TRP A 344 -15.51 -14.23 -23.82
N LEU A 345 -15.17 -12.95 -23.58
CA LEU A 345 -15.06 -11.93 -24.63
C LEU A 345 -14.00 -12.29 -25.67
N ASN A 346 -12.85 -12.79 -25.24
CA ASN A 346 -11.81 -13.26 -26.14
C ASN A 346 -12.23 -14.49 -26.94
N TYR A 347 -12.99 -15.41 -26.34
CA TYR A 347 -13.61 -16.51 -27.09
C TYR A 347 -14.57 -16.00 -28.18
N LEU A 348 -15.40 -15.00 -27.88
CA LEU A 348 -16.30 -14.40 -28.87
C LEU A 348 -15.52 -13.74 -30.02
N LEU A 349 -14.46 -12.99 -29.73
CA LEU A 349 -13.59 -12.38 -30.72
C LEU A 349 -12.98 -13.46 -31.65
N ILE A 350 -12.38 -14.51 -31.05
CA ILE A 350 -11.80 -15.64 -31.79
C ILE A 350 -12.86 -16.29 -32.71
N LYS A 351 -14.06 -16.52 -32.17
CA LYS A 351 -15.18 -17.09 -32.98
C LYS A 351 -15.54 -16.20 -34.15
N THR A 352 -15.50 -14.88 -33.99
CA THR A 352 -15.74 -13.91 -35.07
C THR A 352 -14.58 -13.91 -36.06
N MET A 353 -13.32 -13.95 -35.62
CA MET A 353 -12.14 -14.06 -36.48
C MET A 353 -12.13 -15.33 -37.32
N LEU A 354 -12.60 -16.47 -36.79
CA LEU A 354 -12.71 -17.74 -37.50
C LEU A 354 -13.83 -17.72 -38.57
N LYS A 355 -14.83 -16.86 -38.41
CA LYS A 355 -15.93 -16.70 -39.39
C LYS A 355 -15.56 -15.74 -40.52
N LYS A 356 -14.89 -14.64 -40.17
CA LYS A 356 -14.49 -13.59 -41.12
C LYS A 356 -13.09 -13.89 -41.66
N LEU A 357 -12.86 -13.61 -42.94
CA LEU A 357 -11.54 -13.76 -43.55
C LEU A 357 -10.60 -12.60 -43.22
N ASP A 358 -11.16 -11.44 -42.80
CA ASP A 358 -10.42 -10.25 -42.43
C ASP A 358 -10.47 -10.03 -40.91
N ALA A 359 -9.31 -10.06 -40.28
CA ALA A 359 -9.15 -9.83 -38.86
C ALA A 359 -9.54 -8.42 -38.45
N ILE A 360 -9.23 -7.40 -39.27
CA ILE A 360 -9.52 -5.99 -38.97
C ILE A 360 -11.03 -5.77 -38.91
N GLU A 361 -11.78 -6.37 -39.84
CA GLU A 361 -13.25 -6.28 -39.85
C GLU A 361 -13.86 -6.98 -38.62
N ALA A 362 -13.31 -8.13 -38.19
CA ALA A 362 -13.72 -8.80 -36.96
C ALA A 362 -13.50 -7.94 -35.70
N TYR A 363 -12.36 -7.25 -35.63
CA TYR A 363 -12.09 -6.30 -34.55
C TYR A 363 -13.03 -5.12 -34.53
N LYS A 364 -13.25 -4.48 -35.67
CA LYS A 364 -14.14 -3.33 -35.79
C LYS A 364 -15.55 -3.66 -35.30
N GLU A 365 -16.09 -4.81 -35.69
CA GLU A 365 -17.40 -5.28 -35.23
C GLU A 365 -17.38 -5.51 -33.71
N PHE A 366 -16.43 -6.26 -33.22
CA PHE A 366 -16.31 -6.60 -31.78
C PHE A 366 -16.22 -5.34 -30.93
N PHE A 367 -15.32 -4.41 -31.23
CA PHE A 367 -15.12 -3.21 -30.39
C PHE A 367 -16.27 -2.21 -30.51
N THR A 368 -16.96 -2.17 -31.64
CA THR A 368 -18.17 -1.33 -31.76
C THR A 368 -19.27 -1.81 -30.81
N GLU A 369 -19.45 -3.14 -30.69
CA GLU A 369 -20.40 -3.72 -29.73
C GLU A 369 -19.96 -3.58 -28.28
N MET A 370 -18.64 -3.48 -28.02
CA MET A 370 -18.06 -3.40 -26.69
C MET A 370 -18.00 -1.97 -26.11
N ILE A 371 -18.34 -0.92 -26.85
CA ILE A 371 -18.26 0.47 -26.35
C ILE A 371 -18.94 0.67 -24.99
N PRO A 372 -20.18 0.20 -24.74
CA PRO A 372 -20.81 0.37 -23.44
C PRO A 372 -20.08 -0.36 -22.32
N VAL A 373 -19.52 -1.54 -22.63
CA VAL A 373 -18.75 -2.35 -21.67
C VAL A 373 -17.44 -1.64 -21.33
N ILE A 374 -16.75 -1.06 -22.30
CA ILE A 374 -15.50 -0.31 -22.10
C ILE A 374 -15.75 0.90 -21.20
N ILE A 375 -16.84 1.65 -21.41
CA ILE A 375 -17.21 2.78 -20.56
C ILE A 375 -17.45 2.31 -19.12
N ALA A 376 -18.21 1.23 -18.93
CA ALA A 376 -18.48 0.67 -17.61
C ALA A 376 -17.18 0.22 -16.90
N ILE A 377 -16.26 -0.40 -17.61
CA ILE A 377 -14.96 -0.84 -17.08
C ILE A 377 -14.13 0.35 -16.60
N VAL A 378 -14.05 1.43 -17.39
CA VAL A 378 -13.34 2.63 -17.00
C VAL A 378 -13.94 3.20 -15.71
N VAL A 379 -15.28 3.32 -15.62
CA VAL A 379 -15.95 3.80 -14.42
C VAL A 379 -15.62 2.90 -13.21
N PHE A 380 -15.73 1.59 -13.35
CA PHE A 380 -15.47 0.64 -12.26
C PHE A 380 -14.01 0.65 -11.78
N SER A 381 -13.06 0.93 -12.67
CA SER A 381 -11.64 0.99 -12.33
C SER A 381 -11.28 2.16 -11.38
N PHE A 382 -12.13 3.18 -11.30
CA PHE A 382 -11.90 4.38 -10.48
C PHE A 382 -12.80 4.46 -9.23
N ILE A 383 -13.61 3.42 -8.97
CA ILE A 383 -14.44 3.37 -7.76
C ILE A 383 -13.56 3.01 -6.55
N SER A 384 -13.80 3.66 -5.41
CA SER A 384 -13.05 3.42 -4.17
C SER A 384 -13.33 2.06 -3.51
N TRP A 385 -14.33 1.31 -3.96
CA TRP A 385 -14.63 -0.01 -3.41
C TRP A 385 -13.72 -1.06 -4.05
N THR A 386 -12.84 -1.64 -3.26
CA THR A 386 -11.80 -2.59 -3.70
C THR A 386 -12.35 -3.70 -4.58
N ASN A 387 -13.48 -4.28 -4.23
CA ASN A 387 -14.09 -5.38 -4.99
C ASN A 387 -14.49 -4.95 -6.41
N ILE A 388 -15.14 -3.78 -6.55
CA ILE A 388 -15.58 -3.26 -7.85
C ILE A 388 -14.38 -2.75 -8.63
N ALA A 389 -13.44 -2.07 -7.99
CA ALA A 389 -12.19 -1.62 -8.60
C ALA A 389 -11.36 -2.80 -9.13
N SER A 390 -11.26 -3.89 -8.36
CA SER A 390 -10.62 -5.13 -8.79
C SER A 390 -11.22 -5.66 -10.09
N PHE A 391 -12.54 -5.80 -10.15
CA PHE A 391 -13.23 -6.20 -11.37
C PHE A 391 -12.92 -5.27 -12.55
N GLY A 392 -13.04 -3.95 -12.33
CA GLY A 392 -12.76 -2.93 -13.35
C GLY A 392 -11.34 -2.99 -13.88
N MET A 393 -10.35 -3.02 -12.98
CA MET A 393 -8.92 -3.07 -13.33
C MET A 393 -8.53 -4.37 -14.06
N ILE A 394 -9.06 -5.51 -13.63
CA ILE A 394 -8.85 -6.80 -14.27
C ILE A 394 -9.43 -6.78 -15.70
N MET A 395 -10.65 -6.31 -15.86
CA MET A 395 -11.26 -6.15 -17.19
C MET A 395 -10.49 -5.17 -18.06
N PHE A 396 -10.02 -4.05 -17.50
CA PHE A 396 -9.21 -3.05 -18.23
C PHE A 396 -7.94 -3.67 -18.81
N TRP A 397 -7.14 -4.35 -18.01
CA TRP A 397 -5.93 -5.01 -18.49
C TRP A 397 -6.21 -6.12 -19.49
N GLY A 398 -7.31 -6.87 -19.30
CA GLY A 398 -7.75 -7.90 -20.24
C GLY A 398 -8.08 -7.33 -21.62
N LEU A 399 -8.88 -6.26 -21.69
CA LEU A 399 -9.24 -5.61 -22.95
C LEU A 399 -8.05 -4.91 -23.61
N LEU A 400 -7.20 -4.26 -22.81
CA LEU A 400 -5.99 -3.61 -23.32
C LEU A 400 -5.06 -4.61 -24.00
N LEU A 401 -4.91 -5.82 -23.45
CA LEU A 401 -4.11 -6.88 -24.03
C LEU A 401 -4.75 -7.55 -25.24
N THR A 402 -6.08 -7.59 -25.31
CA THR A 402 -6.83 -8.30 -26.35
C THR A 402 -6.41 -7.87 -27.76
N VAL A 403 -6.30 -6.56 -28.03
CA VAL A 403 -5.97 -6.05 -29.35
C VAL A 403 -4.58 -6.46 -29.81
N PRO A 404 -3.48 -6.06 -29.11
CA PRO A 404 -2.14 -6.34 -29.60
C PRO A 404 -1.84 -7.85 -29.65
N TYR A 405 -2.37 -8.62 -28.71
CA TYR A 405 -2.14 -10.06 -28.66
C TYR A 405 -2.78 -10.77 -29.87
N HIS A 406 -4.06 -10.56 -30.11
CA HIS A 406 -4.75 -11.27 -31.18
C HIS A 406 -4.31 -10.81 -32.58
N LEU A 407 -4.00 -9.51 -32.75
CA LEU A 407 -3.45 -9.02 -34.03
C LEU A 407 -2.08 -9.65 -34.36
N ALA A 408 -1.21 -9.76 -33.36
CA ALA A 408 0.15 -10.26 -33.56
C ALA A 408 0.20 -11.81 -33.59
N ILE A 409 -0.48 -12.47 -32.64
CA ILE A 409 -0.30 -13.90 -32.37
C ILE A 409 -1.44 -14.73 -32.99
N THR A 410 -2.70 -14.41 -32.65
CA THR A 410 -3.83 -15.21 -33.10
C THR A 410 -3.99 -15.15 -34.61
N ASN A 411 -3.89 -13.95 -35.19
CA ASN A 411 -3.99 -13.76 -36.65
C ASN A 411 -2.89 -14.56 -37.36
N ALA A 412 -1.63 -14.51 -36.90
CA ALA A 412 -0.53 -15.24 -37.49
C ALA A 412 -0.66 -16.78 -37.39
N LEU A 413 -1.37 -17.28 -36.35
CA LEU A 413 -1.66 -18.70 -36.19
C LEU A 413 -2.83 -19.19 -37.06
N ILE A 414 -3.88 -18.36 -37.22
CA ILE A 414 -5.10 -18.72 -37.94
C ILE A 414 -4.93 -18.51 -39.46
N GLU A 415 -4.07 -17.57 -39.88
CA GLU A 415 -3.80 -17.28 -41.29
C GLU A 415 -3.41 -18.54 -42.06
N LYS A 416 -4.10 -18.81 -43.18
CA LYS A 416 -3.90 -20.01 -44.03
C LYS A 416 -2.59 -20.00 -44.81
#